data_3e5f6f13fe3f69b0673bac344345d476
#
_entry.id   3e5f6f13fe3f69b0673bac344345d476
#
_cell.length_a   1.000
_cell.length_b   1.000
_cell.length_c   1.000
_cell.angle_alpha   90.00
_cell.angle_beta   90.00
_cell.angle_gamma   90.00
#
_symmetry.space_group_name_H-M   'P 1'
#
loop_
_entity.id
_entity.type
_entity.pdbx_description
1 polymer ?
#
loop_
_entity_poly.entity_id
_entity_poly.type
_entity_poly.pdbx_seq_one_letter_code
_entity_poly.pdbx_strand_id
1 'polypeptide(L)'
;MQEQYNVTWDFCRASMIPIGKKYGIDAIFALTKAEDVWHGVEKCLYGNGKTLHFSKYGDLPCIRAKQINRGIPMSVKNDELKFKLGKLVFGIQVKDRFQTDEVNAVLDYLASPETTDRKAVQTLLEEACCISTYRPCYATLVPKFIRGKYRVYLHLTIEGRAKPKYDRFGNPRHKYGNGIVGADIGTQTVAYTSDTETGLKNLSERGNSIQTSERLERLYYRAMNRSRRATNPENYNADGTIKKGKKKWTYSRHY
;
A
#
# COMPACT_ATOMS: atom_id res chain seq x y z
N MET A 1 19.62 -17.53 18.06
CA MET A 1 18.14 -17.63 18.03
C MET A 1 17.64 -18.51 16.90
N GLN A 2 18.05 -18.28 15.64
CA GLN A 2 17.64 -19.14 14.52
C GLN A 2 18.12 -20.59 14.68
N GLU A 3 19.39 -20.80 14.99
CA GLU A 3 19.95 -22.13 15.27
C GLU A 3 19.41 -22.74 16.57
N GLN A 4 19.22 -21.93 17.61
CA GLN A 4 18.76 -22.41 18.92
C GLN A 4 17.30 -22.82 18.94
N TYR A 5 16.42 -22.13 18.18
CA TYR A 5 14.98 -22.36 18.19
C TYR A 5 14.42 -22.82 16.83
N ASN A 6 15.28 -23.04 15.87
CA ASN A 6 14.92 -23.44 14.49
C ASN A 6 13.80 -22.59 13.87
N VAL A 7 13.80 -21.29 14.17
CA VAL A 7 12.76 -20.36 13.67
C VAL A 7 13.10 -19.97 12.24
N THR A 8 12.50 -20.68 11.29
CA THR A 8 12.63 -20.46 9.84
C THR A 8 11.27 -20.18 9.22
N TRP A 9 11.28 -19.73 7.97
CA TRP A 9 10.05 -19.62 7.18
C TRP A 9 9.27 -20.93 7.11
N ASP A 10 9.96 -22.03 6.85
CA ASP A 10 9.34 -23.36 6.76
C ASP A 10 8.75 -23.81 8.10
N PHE A 11 9.39 -23.49 9.21
CA PHE A 11 8.84 -23.74 10.55
C PHE A 11 7.55 -22.95 10.78
N CYS A 12 7.53 -21.65 10.46
CA CYS A 12 6.33 -20.81 10.58
C CYS A 12 5.18 -21.37 9.72
N ARG A 13 5.49 -21.76 8.49
CA ARG A 13 4.53 -22.35 7.56
C ARG A 13 3.98 -23.69 8.07
N ALA A 14 4.85 -24.60 8.48
CA ALA A 14 4.47 -25.92 9.00
C ALA A 14 3.60 -25.80 10.25
N SER A 15 3.90 -24.85 11.13
CA SER A 15 3.15 -24.62 12.37
C SER A 15 1.75 -24.03 12.11
N MET A 16 1.59 -23.19 11.09
CA MET A 16 0.30 -22.55 10.81
C MET A 16 -0.71 -23.44 10.09
N ILE A 17 -0.26 -24.45 9.33
CA ILE A 17 -1.16 -25.34 8.60
C ILE A 17 -2.08 -26.15 9.55
N PRO A 18 -1.57 -26.83 10.59
CA PRO A 18 -2.42 -27.54 11.55
C PRO A 18 -3.39 -26.60 12.29
N ILE A 19 -2.95 -25.39 12.65
CA ILE A 19 -3.78 -24.39 13.28
C ILE A 19 -4.94 -24.00 12.33
N GLY A 20 -4.66 -23.73 11.08
CA GLY A 20 -5.67 -23.44 10.07
C GLY A 20 -6.71 -24.55 9.97
N LYS A 21 -6.27 -25.81 9.88
CA LYS A 21 -7.15 -26.98 9.85
C LYS A 21 -8.04 -27.10 11.10
N LYS A 22 -7.44 -26.91 12.29
CA LYS A 22 -8.15 -26.98 13.56
C LYS A 22 -9.32 -25.99 13.65
N TYR A 23 -9.14 -24.78 13.12
CA TYR A 23 -10.14 -23.70 13.16
C TYR A 23 -10.94 -23.54 11.87
N GLY A 24 -10.83 -24.45 10.91
CA GLY A 24 -11.55 -24.39 9.64
C GLY A 24 -11.16 -23.18 8.76
N ILE A 25 -9.93 -22.66 8.93
CA ILE A 25 -9.41 -21.52 8.16
C ILE A 25 -8.82 -22.05 6.85
N ASP A 26 -9.18 -21.42 5.73
CA ASP A 26 -8.62 -21.76 4.43
C ASP A 26 -7.08 -21.67 4.46
N ALA A 27 -6.43 -22.63 3.83
CA ALA A 27 -4.96 -22.77 3.80
C ALA A 27 -4.27 -21.50 3.28
N ILE A 28 -4.89 -20.75 2.36
CA ILE A 28 -4.32 -19.51 1.83
C ILE A 28 -4.20 -18.43 2.91
N PHE A 29 -5.18 -18.33 3.83
CA PHE A 29 -5.10 -17.40 4.94
C PHE A 29 -4.12 -17.85 6.02
N ALA A 30 -4.05 -19.14 6.29
CA ALA A 30 -3.05 -19.70 7.21
C ALA A 30 -1.63 -19.43 6.71
N LEU A 31 -1.37 -19.63 5.42
CA LEU A 31 -0.07 -19.32 4.80
C LEU A 31 0.27 -17.84 4.80
N THR A 32 -0.69 -16.95 4.52
CA THR A 32 -0.43 -15.51 4.60
C THR A 32 -0.16 -15.05 6.02
N LYS A 33 -0.75 -15.68 7.02
CA LYS A 33 -0.45 -15.39 8.42
C LYS A 33 0.92 -15.94 8.85
N ALA A 34 1.33 -17.09 8.35
CA ALA A 34 2.69 -17.59 8.54
C ALA A 34 3.73 -16.60 7.99
N GLU A 35 3.45 -16.01 6.82
CA GLU A 35 4.30 -14.99 6.21
C GLU A 35 4.36 -13.70 7.05
N ASP A 36 3.21 -13.22 7.54
CA ASP A 36 3.15 -12.05 8.41
C ASP A 36 4.00 -12.27 9.69
N VAL A 37 3.92 -13.48 10.28
CA VAL A 37 4.75 -13.86 11.45
C VAL A 37 6.23 -13.89 11.08
N TRP A 38 6.57 -14.55 9.98
CA TRP A 38 7.96 -14.63 9.52
C TRP A 38 8.56 -13.24 9.26
N HIS A 39 7.86 -12.36 8.57
CA HIS A 39 8.34 -11.00 8.34
C HIS A 39 8.55 -10.21 9.64
N GLY A 40 7.71 -10.46 10.65
CA GLY A 40 7.94 -9.91 11.98
C GLY A 40 9.24 -10.41 12.61
N VAL A 41 9.46 -11.73 12.57
CA VAL A 41 10.68 -12.39 13.07
C VAL A 41 11.92 -11.92 12.31
N GLU A 42 11.87 -11.95 10.97
CA GLU A 42 12.95 -11.51 10.09
C GLU A 42 13.37 -10.06 10.38
N LYS A 43 12.40 -9.18 10.57
CA LYS A 43 12.65 -7.79 10.95
C LYS A 43 13.35 -7.65 12.30
N CYS A 44 13.09 -8.55 13.25
CA CYS A 44 13.77 -8.58 14.53
C CYS A 44 15.16 -9.22 14.44
N LEU A 45 15.35 -10.21 13.56
CA LEU A 45 16.63 -10.91 13.40
C LEU A 45 17.64 -10.11 12.58
N TYR A 46 17.20 -9.55 11.47
CA TYR A 46 18.07 -8.94 10.44
C TYR A 46 17.81 -7.46 10.20
N GLY A 47 16.76 -6.89 10.77
CA GLY A 47 16.36 -5.51 10.60
C GLY A 47 16.45 -4.69 11.90
N ASN A 48 15.75 -3.56 11.90
CA ASN A 48 15.72 -2.64 13.04
C ASN A 48 14.59 -2.94 14.05
N GLY A 49 13.93 -4.09 13.93
CA GLY A 49 12.85 -4.49 14.83
C GLY A 49 13.40 -4.91 16.20
N LYS A 50 12.87 -4.32 17.29
CA LYS A 50 13.27 -4.68 18.65
C LYS A 50 12.37 -5.72 19.31
N THR A 51 11.10 -5.75 18.93
CA THR A 51 10.07 -6.61 19.54
C THR A 51 9.06 -7.06 18.50
N LEU A 52 8.50 -8.24 18.73
CA LEU A 52 7.34 -8.73 17.96
C LEU A 52 6.06 -8.17 18.58
N HIS A 53 5.19 -7.67 17.74
CA HIS A 53 3.88 -7.19 18.14
C HIS A 53 2.80 -8.16 17.66
N PHE A 54 1.98 -8.63 18.59
CA PHE A 54 0.84 -9.50 18.31
C PHE A 54 -0.45 -8.71 18.39
N SER A 55 -1.42 -9.03 17.52
CA SER A 55 -2.77 -8.51 17.63
C SER A 55 -3.43 -9.01 18.92
N LYS A 56 -4.21 -8.17 19.58
CA LYS A 56 -4.97 -8.55 20.77
C LYS A 56 -6.22 -9.33 20.37
N TYR A 57 -6.73 -10.13 21.31
CA TYR A 57 -8.02 -10.77 21.12
C TYR A 57 -9.11 -9.71 20.95
N GLY A 58 -9.95 -9.86 19.92
CA GLY A 58 -10.97 -8.87 19.56
C GLY A 58 -10.54 -7.82 18.53
N ASP A 59 -9.24 -7.69 18.25
CA ASP A 59 -8.79 -6.89 17.12
C ASP A 59 -9.25 -7.54 15.81
N LEU A 60 -9.67 -6.71 14.86
CA LEU A 60 -9.98 -7.15 13.51
C LEU A 60 -8.75 -6.94 12.62
N PRO A 61 -7.91 -7.98 12.41
CA PRO A 61 -6.72 -7.87 11.57
C PRO A 61 -7.11 -7.77 10.10
N CYS A 62 -6.17 -7.26 9.28
CA CYS A 62 -6.30 -7.35 7.85
C CYS A 62 -6.30 -8.81 7.38
N ILE A 63 -7.18 -9.14 6.43
CA ILE A 63 -7.26 -10.46 5.80
C ILE A 63 -6.74 -10.31 4.37
N ARG A 64 -5.60 -10.92 4.09
CA ARG A 64 -4.95 -10.87 2.79
C ARG A 64 -5.03 -12.22 2.07
N ALA A 65 -5.41 -12.20 0.82
CA ALA A 65 -5.29 -13.33 -0.09
C ALA A 65 -4.12 -13.09 -1.06
N LYS A 66 -3.31 -14.11 -1.32
CA LYS A 66 -2.16 -14.01 -2.25
C LYS A 66 -2.55 -14.20 -3.73
N GLN A 67 -3.72 -14.71 -3.99
CA GLN A 67 -4.20 -15.05 -5.32
C GLN A 67 -5.63 -14.59 -5.49
N ILE A 68 -5.93 -14.09 -6.70
CA ILE A 68 -7.26 -13.56 -7.02
C ILE A 68 -8.36 -14.62 -6.95
N ASN A 69 -8.03 -15.87 -7.24
CA ASN A 69 -9.00 -16.97 -7.32
C ASN A 69 -9.08 -17.78 -6.02
N ARG A 70 -8.32 -17.44 -4.99
CA ARG A 70 -8.27 -18.17 -3.72
C ARG A 70 -8.36 -17.22 -2.54
N GLY A 71 -9.11 -17.63 -1.51
CA GLY A 71 -9.31 -16.89 -0.28
C GLY A 71 -10.33 -15.76 -0.42
N ILE A 72 -10.09 -14.79 -1.28
CA ILE A 72 -11.01 -13.68 -1.60
C ILE A 72 -11.24 -13.65 -3.12
N PRO A 73 -11.91 -14.67 -3.69
CA PRO A 73 -12.17 -14.69 -5.11
C PRO A 73 -13.14 -13.58 -5.50
N MET A 74 -12.85 -12.93 -6.63
CA MET A 74 -13.68 -11.91 -7.21
C MET A 74 -14.43 -12.46 -8.43
N SER A 75 -15.61 -11.93 -8.65
CA SER A 75 -16.45 -12.26 -9.78
C SER A 75 -17.31 -11.08 -10.18
N VAL A 76 -17.66 -11.04 -11.46
CA VAL A 76 -18.66 -10.11 -12.00
C VAL A 76 -20.02 -10.79 -11.94
N LYS A 77 -21.02 -10.10 -11.41
CA LYS A 77 -22.41 -10.56 -11.45
C LYS A 77 -23.33 -9.34 -11.61
N ASN A 78 -24.10 -9.31 -12.70
CA ASN A 78 -24.96 -8.18 -13.08
C ASN A 78 -24.18 -6.86 -13.19
N ASP A 79 -23.04 -6.87 -13.88
CA ASP A 79 -22.13 -5.73 -14.06
C ASP A 79 -21.59 -5.12 -12.75
N GLU A 80 -21.72 -5.85 -11.65
CA GLU A 80 -21.18 -5.46 -10.37
C GLU A 80 -20.02 -6.36 -9.96
N LEU A 81 -18.95 -5.75 -9.48
CA LEU A 81 -17.83 -6.46 -8.87
C LEU A 81 -18.24 -6.97 -7.48
N LYS A 82 -18.15 -8.28 -7.30
CA LYS A 82 -18.44 -8.97 -6.03
C LYS A 82 -17.23 -9.77 -5.59
N PHE A 83 -17.05 -9.90 -4.30
CA PHE A 83 -16.04 -10.80 -3.74
C PHE A 83 -16.67 -11.79 -2.76
N LYS A 84 -16.00 -12.92 -2.60
CA LYS A 84 -16.40 -13.96 -1.64
C LYS A 84 -15.41 -14.05 -0.49
N LEU A 85 -15.92 -14.29 0.71
CA LEU A 85 -15.12 -14.69 1.87
C LEU A 85 -15.80 -15.91 2.49
N GLY A 86 -15.22 -17.08 2.29
CA GLY A 86 -15.87 -18.34 2.62
C GLY A 86 -17.21 -18.51 1.85
N LYS A 87 -18.32 -18.65 2.57
CA LYS A 87 -19.67 -18.77 1.98
C LYS A 87 -20.36 -17.42 1.74
N LEU A 88 -19.81 -16.34 2.26
CA LEU A 88 -20.41 -15.00 2.16
C LEU A 88 -20.02 -14.31 0.86
N VAL A 89 -20.97 -13.62 0.25
CA VAL A 89 -20.77 -12.81 -0.97
C VAL A 89 -21.05 -11.36 -0.62
N PHE A 90 -20.12 -10.48 -0.98
CA PHE A 90 -20.19 -9.06 -0.70
C PHE A 90 -20.15 -8.26 -2.00
N GLY A 91 -21.03 -7.24 -2.11
CA GLY A 91 -20.93 -6.20 -3.12
C GLY A 91 -19.90 -5.15 -2.73
N ILE A 92 -19.31 -4.52 -3.73
CA ILE A 92 -18.32 -3.45 -3.54
C ILE A 92 -19.01 -2.11 -3.78
N GLN A 93 -18.95 -1.22 -2.79
CA GLN A 93 -19.44 0.14 -2.94
C GLN A 93 -18.29 1.05 -3.38
N VAL A 94 -18.38 1.57 -4.60
CA VAL A 94 -17.44 2.55 -5.16
C VAL A 94 -17.94 3.96 -4.81
N LYS A 95 -17.04 4.86 -4.39
CA LYS A 95 -17.43 6.16 -3.86
C LYS A 95 -17.18 7.34 -4.78
N ASP A 96 -16.23 7.24 -5.70
CA ASP A 96 -15.89 8.34 -6.58
C ASP A 96 -15.72 7.87 -8.03
N ARG A 97 -15.80 8.84 -8.95
CA ARG A 97 -15.75 8.59 -10.40
C ARG A 97 -14.41 7.95 -10.83
N PHE A 98 -13.31 8.37 -10.21
CA PHE A 98 -12.00 7.81 -10.54
C PHE A 98 -11.93 6.32 -10.20
N GLN A 99 -12.42 5.94 -9.00
CA GLN A 99 -12.51 4.54 -8.60
C GLN A 99 -13.46 3.74 -9.50
N THR A 100 -14.52 4.35 -9.99
CA THR A 100 -15.45 3.70 -10.91
C THR A 100 -14.76 3.30 -12.22
N ASP A 101 -13.96 4.19 -12.80
CA ASP A 101 -13.23 3.90 -14.02
C ASP A 101 -12.20 2.77 -13.82
N GLU A 102 -11.51 2.76 -12.71
CA GLU A 102 -10.55 1.70 -12.36
C GLU A 102 -11.25 0.35 -12.08
N VAL A 103 -12.40 0.38 -11.43
CA VAL A 103 -13.22 -0.83 -11.21
C VAL A 103 -13.74 -1.38 -12.53
N ASN A 104 -14.21 -0.53 -13.45
CA ASN A 104 -14.67 -0.97 -14.77
C ASN A 104 -13.54 -1.65 -15.55
N ALA A 105 -12.32 -1.12 -15.53
CA ALA A 105 -11.18 -1.78 -16.16
C ALA A 105 -10.87 -3.17 -15.57
N VAL A 106 -11.09 -3.36 -14.27
CA VAL A 106 -10.98 -4.67 -13.63
C VAL A 106 -12.13 -5.59 -14.04
N LEU A 107 -13.35 -5.06 -14.17
CA LEU A 107 -14.52 -5.81 -14.65
C LEU A 107 -14.30 -6.32 -16.07
N ASP A 108 -13.82 -5.46 -16.97
CA ASP A 108 -13.51 -5.80 -18.36
C ASP A 108 -12.47 -6.93 -18.42
N TYR A 109 -11.43 -6.85 -17.60
CA TYR A 109 -10.43 -7.91 -17.51
C TYR A 109 -11.03 -9.24 -17.04
N LEU A 110 -11.84 -9.23 -15.98
CA LEU A 110 -12.45 -10.45 -15.43
C LEU A 110 -13.52 -11.06 -16.35
N ALA A 111 -14.13 -10.26 -17.21
CA ALA A 111 -15.11 -10.70 -18.19
C ALA A 111 -14.46 -11.29 -19.45
N SER A 112 -13.19 -10.96 -19.73
CA SER A 112 -12.47 -11.44 -20.91
C SER A 112 -11.77 -12.76 -20.64
N PRO A 113 -12.19 -13.89 -21.22
CA PRO A 113 -11.56 -15.19 -20.99
C PRO A 113 -10.15 -15.31 -21.61
N GLU A 114 -9.78 -14.42 -22.52
CA GLU A 114 -8.53 -14.50 -23.28
C GLU A 114 -7.28 -13.97 -22.54
N THR A 115 -7.46 -13.23 -21.44
CA THR A 115 -6.37 -12.53 -20.75
C THR A 115 -5.73 -13.31 -19.62
N THR A 116 -5.87 -14.62 -19.57
CA THR A 116 -5.16 -15.47 -18.60
C THR A 116 -3.68 -15.68 -18.95
N ASP A 117 -3.25 -15.39 -20.16
CA ASP A 117 -1.85 -15.50 -20.56
C ASP A 117 -1.09 -14.20 -20.20
N ARG A 118 -0.12 -14.35 -19.31
CA ARG A 118 0.74 -13.27 -18.82
C ARG A 118 1.54 -12.57 -19.94
N LYS A 119 1.90 -13.30 -20.99
CA LYS A 119 2.64 -12.78 -22.14
C LYS A 119 1.73 -11.95 -23.05
N ALA A 120 0.50 -12.41 -23.30
CA ALA A 120 -0.47 -11.67 -24.11
C ALA A 120 -0.85 -10.33 -23.44
N VAL A 121 -1.02 -10.31 -22.11
CA VAL A 121 -1.28 -9.06 -21.36
C VAL A 121 -0.10 -8.10 -21.47
N GLN A 122 1.14 -8.59 -21.43
CA GLN A 122 2.32 -7.75 -21.54
C GLN A 122 2.46 -7.15 -22.94
N THR A 123 2.19 -7.92 -23.98
CA THR A 123 2.17 -7.43 -25.37
C THR A 123 1.08 -6.38 -25.58
N LEU A 124 -0.12 -6.61 -25.06
CA LEU A 124 -1.20 -5.62 -25.08
C LEU A 124 -0.87 -4.34 -24.32
N LEU A 125 -0.14 -4.43 -23.22
CA LEU A 125 0.34 -3.27 -22.45
C LEU A 125 1.43 -2.48 -23.20
N GLU A 126 2.23 -3.15 -24.00
CA GLU A 126 3.28 -2.53 -24.83
C GLU A 126 2.69 -1.85 -26.07
N GLU A 127 1.68 -2.45 -26.70
CA GLU A 127 1.02 -1.93 -27.89
C GLU A 127 -0.01 -0.81 -27.59
N ALA A 128 -0.69 -0.91 -26.45
CA ALA A 128 -1.75 0.03 -26.07
C ALA A 128 -1.24 1.14 -25.12
N CYS A 129 -0.49 2.10 -25.66
CA CYS A 129 0.03 3.24 -24.90
C CYS A 129 -1.03 4.07 -24.15
N CYS A 130 -2.32 3.93 -24.46
CA CYS A 130 -3.38 4.80 -23.96
C CYS A 130 -4.53 4.08 -23.25
N ILE A 131 -4.56 2.74 -23.23
CA ILE A 131 -5.64 1.97 -22.61
C ILE A 131 -5.12 1.38 -21.30
N SER A 132 -5.77 1.68 -20.18
CA SER A 132 -5.46 1.03 -18.94
C SER A 132 -6.00 -0.40 -18.96
N THR A 133 -5.10 -1.37 -19.00
CA THR A 133 -5.46 -2.77 -18.81
C THR A 133 -4.93 -3.20 -17.45
N TYR A 134 -5.82 -3.58 -16.55
CA TYR A 134 -5.46 -4.00 -15.21
C TYR A 134 -5.71 -5.49 -15.03
N ARG A 135 -4.72 -6.19 -14.53
CA ARG A 135 -4.85 -7.55 -14.06
C ARG A 135 -4.94 -7.55 -12.53
N PRO A 136 -6.06 -8.00 -11.95
CA PRO A 136 -6.14 -8.15 -10.50
C PRO A 136 -5.23 -9.29 -10.02
N CYS A 137 -4.35 -9.00 -9.07
CA CYS A 137 -3.39 -9.95 -8.53
C CYS A 137 -3.92 -10.62 -7.26
N TYR A 138 -4.31 -9.81 -6.29
CA TYR A 138 -4.89 -10.28 -5.03
C TYR A 138 -5.67 -9.17 -4.33
N ALA A 139 -6.44 -9.56 -3.33
CA ALA A 139 -7.25 -8.65 -2.53
C ALA A 139 -6.89 -8.72 -1.05
N THR A 140 -7.03 -7.60 -0.36
CA THR A 140 -6.86 -7.49 1.09
C THR A 140 -8.08 -6.79 1.68
N LEU A 141 -8.72 -7.40 2.68
CA LEU A 141 -9.76 -6.76 3.47
C LEU A 141 -9.12 -6.02 4.65
N VAL A 142 -9.36 -4.72 4.71
CA VAL A 142 -8.80 -3.84 5.73
C VAL A 142 -9.93 -3.25 6.56
N PRO A 143 -10.16 -3.76 7.77
CA PRO A 143 -11.12 -3.16 8.69
C PRO A 143 -10.55 -1.86 9.26
N LYS A 144 -11.38 -0.83 9.32
CA LYS A 144 -11.06 0.46 9.96
C LYS A 144 -12.18 0.86 10.89
N PHE A 145 -11.85 1.25 12.11
CA PHE A 145 -12.80 1.82 13.03
C PHE A 145 -12.92 3.32 12.79
N ILE A 146 -14.07 3.76 12.26
CA ILE A 146 -14.29 5.15 11.87
C ILE A 146 -15.64 5.62 12.46
N ARG A 147 -15.61 6.67 13.26
CA ARG A 147 -16.81 7.29 13.87
C ARG A 147 -17.69 6.28 14.61
N GLY A 148 -17.06 5.45 15.46
CA GLY A 148 -17.77 4.49 16.29
C GLY A 148 -18.25 3.21 15.59
N LYS A 149 -17.91 3.01 14.30
CA LYS A 149 -18.30 1.84 13.51
C LYS A 149 -17.13 1.25 12.76
N TYR A 150 -17.08 -0.07 12.67
CA TYR A 150 -16.16 -0.74 11.76
C TYR A 150 -16.64 -0.58 10.32
N ARG A 151 -15.70 -0.24 9.44
CA ARG A 151 -15.87 -0.26 7.99
C ARG A 151 -14.80 -1.15 7.40
N VAL A 152 -15.18 -2.01 6.47
CA VAL A 152 -14.24 -2.89 5.77
C VAL A 152 -13.97 -2.31 4.40
N TYR A 153 -12.70 -2.10 4.09
CA TYR A 153 -12.23 -1.65 2.79
C TYR A 153 -11.61 -2.83 2.05
N LEU A 154 -11.96 -2.97 0.79
CA LEU A 154 -11.30 -3.89 -0.12
C LEU A 154 -10.14 -3.14 -0.78
N HIS A 155 -8.92 -3.55 -0.47
CA HIS A 155 -7.73 -3.11 -1.20
C HIS A 155 -7.44 -4.14 -2.28
N LEU A 156 -7.61 -3.74 -3.52
CA LEU A 156 -7.31 -4.57 -4.67
C LEU A 156 -5.93 -4.22 -5.21
N THR A 157 -5.02 -5.20 -5.22
CA THR A 157 -3.73 -5.05 -5.89
C THR A 157 -3.91 -5.45 -7.34
N ILE A 158 -3.58 -4.54 -8.21
CA ILE A 158 -3.69 -4.67 -9.67
C ILE A 158 -2.32 -4.48 -10.30
N GLU A 159 -2.05 -5.22 -11.34
CA GLU A 159 -0.88 -5.10 -12.21
C GLU A 159 -1.34 -4.50 -13.53
N GLY A 160 -0.63 -3.52 -14.04
CA GLY A 160 -0.98 -2.90 -15.30
C GLY A 160 -0.51 -1.45 -15.38
N ARG A 161 -0.87 -0.80 -16.48
CA ARG A 161 -0.53 0.59 -16.73
C ARG A 161 -1.71 1.49 -16.38
N ALA A 162 -1.48 2.48 -15.53
CA ALA A 162 -2.51 3.45 -15.16
C ALA A 162 -2.96 4.28 -16.36
N LYS A 163 -4.26 4.60 -16.43
CA LYS A 163 -4.77 5.54 -17.44
C LYS A 163 -4.03 6.87 -17.38
N PRO A 164 -3.80 7.52 -18.53
CA PRO A 164 -3.30 8.89 -18.56
C PRO A 164 -4.22 9.80 -17.74
N LYS A 165 -3.62 10.64 -16.93
CA LYS A 165 -4.37 11.67 -16.21
C LYS A 165 -4.60 12.86 -17.14
N TYR A 166 -5.84 13.28 -17.24
CA TYR A 166 -6.24 14.44 -18.03
C TYR A 166 -6.45 15.66 -17.13
N ASP A 167 -6.23 16.84 -17.68
CA ASP A 167 -6.61 18.09 -17.05
C ASP A 167 -8.12 18.36 -17.24
N ARG A 168 -8.60 19.48 -16.70
CA ARG A 168 -10.02 19.91 -16.84
C ARG A 168 -10.45 20.21 -18.28
N PHE A 169 -9.48 20.36 -19.19
CA PHE A 169 -9.71 20.65 -20.61
C PHE A 169 -9.61 19.39 -21.50
N GLY A 170 -9.35 18.23 -20.92
CA GLY A 170 -9.20 16.97 -21.65
C GLY A 170 -7.80 16.73 -22.21
N ASN A 171 -6.80 17.55 -21.89
CA ASN A 171 -5.43 17.34 -22.32
C ASN A 171 -4.71 16.40 -21.35
N PRO A 172 -3.85 15.48 -21.83
CA PRO A 172 -3.02 14.66 -20.95
C PRO A 172 -2.14 15.56 -20.06
N ARG A 173 -2.19 15.34 -18.75
CA ARG A 173 -1.31 16.06 -17.80
C ARG A 173 0.16 15.76 -18.01
N HIS A 174 0.47 14.59 -18.53
CA HIS A 174 1.81 14.15 -18.88
C HIS A 174 1.79 13.60 -20.29
N LYS A 175 2.66 14.11 -21.14
CA LYS A 175 2.91 13.49 -22.44
C LYS A 175 3.84 12.30 -22.19
N TYR A 176 3.39 11.13 -22.51
CA TYR A 176 4.26 9.95 -22.54
C TYR A 176 5.16 10.05 -23.77
N GLY A 177 6.46 10.01 -23.58
CA GLY A 177 7.41 9.85 -24.66
C GLY A 177 7.44 8.39 -25.13
N ASN A 178 7.82 8.19 -26.37
CA ASN A 178 8.13 6.86 -26.92
C ASN A 178 9.62 6.62 -26.64
N GLY A 179 9.95 5.77 -25.67
CA GLY A 179 11.33 5.45 -25.37
C GLY A 179 11.52 4.95 -23.94
N ILE A 180 12.69 4.46 -23.67
CA ILE A 180 13.11 3.96 -22.36
C ILE A 180 14.13 4.95 -21.79
N VAL A 181 13.94 5.34 -20.53
CA VAL A 181 14.91 6.14 -19.79
C VAL A 181 15.36 5.32 -18.57
N GLY A 182 16.65 5.02 -18.52
CA GLY A 182 17.31 4.53 -17.31
C GLY A 182 17.68 5.71 -16.42
N ALA A 183 17.37 5.65 -15.14
CA ALA A 183 17.77 6.65 -14.16
C ALA A 183 18.41 5.99 -12.95
N ASP A 184 19.58 6.50 -12.56
CA ASP A 184 20.25 6.15 -11.31
C ASP A 184 20.23 7.37 -10.38
N ILE A 185 19.63 7.17 -9.20
CA ILE A 185 19.41 8.25 -8.23
C ILE A 185 20.42 8.11 -7.10
N GLY A 186 21.48 8.91 -7.17
CA GLY A 186 22.43 9.08 -6.07
C GLY A 186 21.95 10.13 -5.05
N THR A 187 22.72 10.31 -3.99
CA THR A 187 22.41 11.26 -2.91
C THR A 187 22.50 12.73 -3.35
N GLN A 188 23.38 13.02 -4.31
CA GLN A 188 23.62 14.38 -4.82
C GLN A 188 23.43 14.53 -6.32
N THR A 189 23.35 13.43 -7.05
CA THR A 189 23.27 13.41 -8.50
C THR A 189 22.18 12.48 -8.98
N VAL A 190 21.60 12.82 -10.12
CA VAL A 190 20.75 11.91 -10.91
C VAL A 190 21.43 11.71 -12.25
N ALA A 191 21.92 10.51 -12.49
CA ALA A 191 22.37 10.09 -13.81
C ALA A 191 21.15 9.56 -14.59
N TYR A 192 21.05 9.90 -15.86
CA TYR A 192 20.01 9.39 -16.75
C TYR A 192 20.57 9.05 -18.11
N THR A 193 20.02 8.04 -18.72
CA THR A 193 20.34 7.64 -20.09
C THR A 193 19.06 7.25 -20.83
N SER A 194 18.98 7.66 -22.07
CA SER A 194 17.94 7.28 -23.02
C SER A 194 18.57 6.91 -24.34
N ASP A 195 17.76 6.50 -25.32
CA ASP A 195 18.26 6.19 -26.66
C ASP A 195 18.87 7.39 -27.38
N THR A 196 18.50 8.61 -26.95
CA THR A 196 18.91 9.86 -27.62
C THR A 196 19.82 10.75 -26.77
N GLU A 197 19.81 10.58 -25.46
CA GLU A 197 20.53 11.51 -24.56
C GLU A 197 21.00 10.77 -23.30
N THR A 198 22.20 11.12 -22.86
CA THR A 198 22.73 10.76 -21.54
C THR A 198 23.13 12.01 -20.79
N GLY A 199 22.94 12.01 -19.48
CA GLY A 199 23.30 13.18 -18.69
C GLY A 199 23.44 12.90 -17.20
N LEU A 200 24.08 13.82 -16.54
CA LEU A 200 24.22 13.87 -15.09
C LEU A 200 23.64 15.19 -14.59
N LYS A 201 22.66 15.12 -13.72
CA LYS A 201 22.12 16.31 -13.03
C LYS A 201 22.57 16.32 -11.58
N ASN A 202 23.24 17.40 -11.22
CA ASN A 202 23.62 17.63 -9.82
C ASN A 202 22.43 18.26 -9.08
N LEU A 203 21.94 17.60 -8.05
CA LEU A 203 20.82 18.10 -7.24
C LEU A 203 21.23 19.31 -6.38
N SER A 204 22.52 19.45 -6.05
CA SER A 204 23.02 20.58 -5.27
C SER A 204 23.05 21.90 -6.05
N GLU A 205 23.14 21.86 -7.38
CA GLU A 205 23.11 23.06 -8.23
C GLU A 205 21.72 23.71 -8.30
N ARG A 206 20.66 22.96 -7.97
CA ARG A 206 19.30 23.47 -7.79
C ARG A 206 18.97 23.85 -6.33
N GLY A 207 19.99 24.24 -5.57
CA GLY A 207 19.91 24.48 -4.12
C GLY A 207 18.75 25.39 -3.64
N ASN A 208 18.21 26.25 -4.50
CA ASN A 208 17.06 27.04 -4.15
C ASN A 208 15.77 26.22 -3.90
N SER A 209 15.56 25.12 -4.64
CA SER A 209 14.37 24.27 -4.44
C SER A 209 14.50 23.40 -3.18
N ILE A 210 15.69 22.89 -2.86
CA ILE A 210 15.95 22.11 -1.64
C ILE A 210 15.88 23.05 -0.42
N GLN A 211 16.51 24.22 -0.48
CA GLN A 211 16.42 25.22 0.59
C GLN A 211 14.99 25.70 0.81
N THR A 212 14.21 25.86 -0.24
CA THR A 212 12.79 26.22 -0.14
C THR A 212 11.99 25.10 0.52
N SER A 213 12.25 23.85 0.18
CA SER A 213 11.61 22.67 0.81
C SER A 213 11.96 22.57 2.28
N GLU A 214 13.23 22.70 2.67
CA GLU A 214 13.64 22.74 4.07
C GLU A 214 13.01 23.91 4.83
N ARG A 215 12.91 25.08 4.21
CA ARG A 215 12.26 26.24 4.84
C ARG A 215 10.78 25.99 5.09
N LEU A 216 10.06 25.43 4.10
CA LEU A 216 8.65 25.03 4.23
C LEU A 216 8.46 23.98 5.30
N GLU A 217 9.32 22.98 5.33
CA GLU A 217 9.32 21.92 6.34
C GLU A 217 9.53 22.50 7.75
N ARG A 218 10.52 23.39 7.92
CA ARG A 218 10.75 24.07 9.22
C ARG A 218 9.54 24.92 9.64
N LEU A 219 8.88 25.61 8.70
CA LEU A 219 7.67 26.37 8.98
C LEU A 219 6.53 25.46 9.41
N TYR A 220 6.37 24.33 8.73
CA TYR A 220 5.37 23.32 9.05
C TYR A 220 5.60 22.72 10.45
N TYR A 221 6.81 22.30 10.77
CA TYR A 221 7.15 21.80 12.11
C TYR A 221 6.94 22.88 13.20
N ARG A 222 7.23 24.15 12.92
CA ARG A 222 6.94 25.24 13.87
C ARG A 222 5.44 25.39 14.10
N ALA A 223 4.63 25.31 13.05
CA ALA A 223 3.17 25.39 13.14
C ALA A 223 2.60 24.20 13.95
N MET A 224 3.04 22.99 13.64
CA MET A 224 2.66 21.78 14.37
C MET A 224 3.04 21.86 15.86
N ASN A 225 4.27 22.26 16.17
CA ASN A 225 4.72 22.38 17.56
C ASN A 225 3.96 23.46 18.32
N ARG A 226 3.58 24.57 17.65
CA ARG A 226 2.75 25.62 18.24
C ARG A 226 1.35 25.09 18.55
N SER A 227 0.70 24.40 17.60
CA SER A 227 -0.59 23.76 17.79
C SER A 227 -0.57 22.72 18.92
N ARG A 228 0.47 21.88 18.95
CA ARG A 228 0.67 20.86 19.96
C ARG A 228 0.82 21.45 21.36
N ARG A 229 1.56 22.57 21.49
CA ARG A 229 1.72 23.29 22.74
C ARG A 229 0.43 23.93 23.22
N ALA A 230 -0.31 24.57 22.29
CA ALA A 230 -1.60 25.18 22.59
C ALA A 230 -2.65 24.16 23.07
N THR A 231 -2.60 22.93 22.52
CA THR A 231 -3.56 21.86 22.88
C THR A 231 -3.17 21.13 24.17
N ASN A 232 -1.90 21.17 24.57
CA ASN A 232 -1.38 20.42 25.75
C ASN A 232 -0.46 21.32 26.60
N PRO A 233 -0.92 22.44 27.13
CA PRO A 233 -0.08 23.37 27.89
C PRO A 233 0.51 22.73 29.15
N GLU A 234 -0.18 21.76 29.74
CA GLU A 234 0.23 21.03 30.93
C GLU A 234 1.50 20.19 30.74
N ASN A 235 1.80 19.83 29.50
CA ASN A 235 2.97 19.01 29.15
C ASN A 235 4.25 19.80 28.93
N TYR A 236 4.19 21.13 29.05
CA TYR A 236 5.32 22.04 28.80
C TYR A 236 5.72 22.81 30.04
N ASN A 237 6.98 23.11 30.15
CA ASN A 237 7.55 24.04 31.11
C ASN A 237 7.33 25.50 30.66
N ALA A 238 7.58 26.45 31.57
CA ALA A 238 7.46 27.89 31.26
C ALA A 238 8.39 28.33 30.12
N ASP A 239 9.57 27.70 30.01
CA ASP A 239 10.53 27.91 28.90
C ASP A 239 10.12 27.27 27.58
N GLY A 240 9.01 26.54 27.56
CA GLY A 240 8.47 25.87 26.38
C GLY A 240 9.10 24.52 26.08
N THR A 241 9.95 23.97 26.95
CA THR A 241 10.45 22.61 26.87
C THR A 241 9.42 21.61 27.37
N ILE A 242 9.53 20.35 26.90
CA ILE A 242 8.60 19.30 27.31
C ILE A 242 9.00 18.80 28.69
N LYS A 243 8.07 18.75 29.64
CA LYS A 243 8.28 18.20 30.99
C LYS A 243 8.78 16.76 30.93
N LYS A 244 9.61 16.32 31.86
CA LYS A 244 10.03 14.92 31.97
C LYS A 244 8.92 14.04 32.54
N GLY A 245 8.93 12.72 32.24
CA GLY A 245 7.96 11.74 32.75
C GLY A 245 6.82 11.39 31.78
N LYS A 246 5.88 10.55 32.24
CA LYS A 246 4.71 10.11 31.47
C LYS A 246 3.79 11.29 31.20
N LYS A 247 3.28 11.38 29.96
CA LYS A 247 2.40 12.44 29.49
C LYS A 247 1.21 11.89 28.77
N LYS A 248 0.08 12.56 28.90
CA LYS A 248 -1.11 12.33 28.07
C LYS A 248 -1.11 13.41 27.01
N TRP A 249 -1.24 13.00 25.73
CA TRP A 249 -1.28 13.91 24.60
C TRP A 249 -2.68 13.95 24.01
N THR A 250 -3.21 15.13 23.88
CA THR A 250 -4.44 15.42 23.14
C THR A 250 -4.07 15.98 21.79
N TYR A 251 -4.72 15.52 20.73
CA TYR A 251 -4.50 15.98 19.37
C TYR A 251 -5.65 16.88 18.93
N SER A 252 -5.31 17.97 18.26
CA SER A 252 -6.32 18.82 17.63
C SER A 252 -6.98 18.12 16.44
N ARG A 253 -8.15 18.61 16.01
CA ARG A 253 -8.87 18.02 14.86
C ARG A 253 -8.10 18.07 13.55
N HIS A 254 -7.10 18.92 13.46
CA HIS A 254 -6.30 19.19 12.26
C HIS A 254 -4.88 18.58 12.36
N TYR A 255 -4.67 17.66 13.28
CA TYR A 255 -3.38 17.01 13.49
C TYR A 255 -3.32 15.67 12.79
#